data_5a394193b27588f729fa594828653c0f
#
_entry.id   5a394193b27588f729fa594828653c0f
#
_cell.length_a   1.000
_cell.length_b   1.000
_cell.length_c   1.000
_cell.angle_alpha   90.00
_cell.angle_beta   90.00
_cell.angle_gamma   90.00
#
_symmetry.space_group_name_H-M   'P 1'
#
loop_
_entity.id
_entity.type
_entity.pdbx_description
1 polymer ?
#
loop_
_entity_poly.entity_id
_entity_poly.type
_entity_poly.pdbx_seq_one_letter_code
_entity_poly.pdbx_strand_id
1 'polypeptide(L)'
;MALKRVWIPSPNYSSRGGSGVRLIVLHTAEGARTIESLGGFFQGDVGASSHTGADDKVNTIGEYVKRGNKAWTQANYNPAAVAIELCGFASWSRDEWMNNHRNMLDNCAKWIAEEAAHFGIPITKLSAGAAQGSGRGVCQHADLGSGGGGHWDCGSGFPMDHVLDLARGGSAPAPSEEDEDLIASAVSESGVHHVFWVGEDGKTVWYRYQRRGESDWNDGGTLLKSNEKISGLSASKSATGTLELFGRQADGDPVHTWQKPNQTSWNGGEEGKQKAAFTGLPK
;
A
#
# COMPACT_ATOMS: atom_id res chain seq x y z
N MET A 1 2.05 2.35 -17.64
CA MET A 1 2.52 1.28 -18.55
C MET A 1 1.53 0.13 -18.51
N ALA A 2 1.26 -0.55 -19.64
CA ALA A 2 0.38 -1.70 -19.70
C ALA A 2 0.98 -2.91 -18.94
N LEU A 3 0.13 -3.79 -18.41
CA LEU A 3 0.56 -5.01 -17.74
C LEU A 3 1.17 -6.02 -18.72
N LYS A 4 2.36 -6.51 -18.39
CA LYS A 4 2.93 -7.69 -19.05
C LYS A 4 2.21 -8.94 -18.52
N ARG A 5 1.76 -9.81 -19.42
CA ARG A 5 1.02 -11.03 -19.10
C ARG A 5 1.87 -12.26 -19.35
N VAL A 6 2.04 -13.10 -18.33
CA VAL A 6 2.75 -14.38 -18.41
C VAL A 6 1.69 -15.48 -18.47
N TRP A 7 1.54 -16.12 -19.62
CA TRP A 7 0.54 -17.17 -19.80
C TRP A 7 1.02 -18.51 -19.24
N ILE A 8 0.34 -19.02 -18.20
CA ILE A 8 0.61 -20.30 -17.53
C ILE A 8 -0.74 -21.03 -17.40
N PRO A 9 -1.20 -21.71 -18.45
CA PRO A 9 -2.57 -22.21 -18.53
C PRO A 9 -2.89 -23.28 -17.48
N SER A 10 -4.03 -23.10 -16.80
CA SER A 10 -4.63 -24.10 -15.92
C SER A 10 -5.66 -24.94 -16.72
N PRO A 11 -5.74 -26.26 -16.53
CA PRO A 11 -6.83 -27.08 -17.04
C PRO A 11 -8.13 -26.96 -16.21
N ASN A 12 -8.07 -26.37 -15.01
CA ASN A 12 -9.16 -26.29 -14.05
C ASN A 12 -10.10 -25.13 -14.37
N TYR A 13 -10.88 -25.25 -15.43
CA TYR A 13 -11.88 -24.25 -15.79
C TYR A 13 -13.05 -24.90 -16.55
N SER A 14 -14.12 -24.13 -16.73
CA SER A 14 -15.27 -24.55 -17.52
C SER A 14 -15.93 -23.36 -18.23
N SER A 15 -16.94 -23.64 -19.07
CA SER A 15 -17.75 -22.59 -19.67
C SER A 15 -18.54 -21.82 -18.60
N ARG A 16 -18.77 -20.52 -18.81
CA ARG A 16 -19.69 -19.69 -18.00
C ARG A 16 -21.17 -19.99 -18.26
N GLY A 17 -21.49 -20.77 -19.29
CA GLY A 17 -22.88 -21.09 -19.64
C GLY A 17 -23.74 -19.88 -20.01
N GLY A 18 -23.12 -18.82 -20.57
CA GLY A 18 -23.83 -17.58 -20.92
C GLY A 18 -24.00 -16.59 -19.76
N SER A 19 -23.52 -16.89 -18.56
CA SER A 19 -23.59 -15.97 -17.41
C SER A 19 -22.75 -14.72 -17.65
N GLY A 20 -23.34 -13.54 -17.41
CA GLY A 20 -22.63 -12.27 -17.42
C GLY A 20 -21.74 -12.10 -16.19
N VAL A 21 -20.59 -11.43 -16.35
CA VAL A 21 -19.69 -11.09 -15.26
C VAL A 21 -20.19 -9.82 -14.56
N ARG A 22 -20.33 -9.88 -13.23
CA ARG A 22 -20.76 -8.76 -12.39
C ARG A 22 -19.80 -8.45 -11.24
N LEU A 23 -18.92 -9.40 -10.91
CA LEU A 23 -17.96 -9.28 -9.79
C LEU A 23 -16.52 -9.35 -10.29
N ILE A 24 -15.69 -8.51 -9.71
CA ILE A 24 -14.24 -8.61 -9.68
C ILE A 24 -13.88 -9.03 -8.26
N VAL A 25 -13.32 -10.22 -8.08
CA VAL A 25 -13.06 -10.80 -6.76
C VAL A 25 -11.56 -10.89 -6.51
N LEU A 26 -11.14 -10.39 -5.35
CA LEU A 26 -9.76 -10.39 -4.91
C LEU A 26 -9.54 -11.51 -3.89
N HIS A 27 -8.43 -12.23 -4.05
CA HIS A 27 -8.01 -13.35 -3.22
C HIS A 27 -6.56 -13.19 -2.78
N THR A 28 -6.14 -13.95 -1.76
CA THR A 28 -4.75 -14.18 -1.41
C THR A 28 -4.40 -15.65 -1.53
N ALA A 29 -3.25 -15.95 -2.13
CA ALA A 29 -2.85 -17.31 -2.48
C ALA A 29 -2.43 -18.18 -1.28
N GLU A 30 -2.22 -17.60 -0.10
CA GLU A 30 -1.87 -18.23 1.19
C GLU A 30 -0.63 -19.15 1.19
N GLY A 31 0.09 -19.26 0.09
CA GLY A 31 1.28 -20.13 -0.01
C GLY A 31 2.18 -19.80 -1.17
N ALA A 32 1.64 -19.61 -2.36
CA ALA A 32 2.44 -19.25 -3.54
C ALA A 32 2.96 -17.82 -3.42
N ARG A 33 4.27 -17.64 -3.67
CA ARG A 33 4.95 -16.33 -3.54
C ARG A 33 5.26 -15.68 -4.88
N THR A 34 5.06 -16.38 -5.98
CA THR A 34 5.26 -15.89 -7.34
C THR A 34 4.15 -16.35 -8.27
N ILE A 35 3.92 -15.58 -9.33
CA ILE A 35 2.94 -15.94 -10.37
C ILE A 35 3.26 -17.29 -11.03
N GLU A 36 4.55 -17.65 -11.12
CA GLU A 36 4.95 -18.94 -11.68
C GLU A 36 4.65 -20.09 -10.73
N SER A 37 4.93 -19.95 -9.42
CA SER A 37 4.62 -20.99 -8.44
C SER A 37 3.11 -21.21 -8.31
N LEU A 38 2.32 -20.13 -8.35
CA LEU A 38 0.87 -20.19 -8.35
C LEU A 38 0.33 -20.85 -9.62
N GLY A 39 0.85 -20.44 -10.79
CA GLY A 39 0.50 -21.06 -12.07
C GLY A 39 0.85 -22.54 -12.12
N GLY A 40 2.03 -22.94 -11.62
CA GLY A 40 2.44 -24.33 -11.50
C GLY A 40 1.49 -25.16 -10.63
N PHE A 41 1.01 -24.59 -9.52
CA PHE A 41 -0.04 -25.22 -8.70
C PHE A 41 -1.32 -25.43 -9.51
N PHE A 42 -1.80 -24.43 -10.23
CA PHE A 42 -3.02 -24.51 -11.04
C PHE A 42 -2.90 -25.41 -12.28
N GLN A 43 -1.70 -25.78 -12.70
CA GLN A 43 -1.51 -26.75 -13.79
C GLN A 43 -1.81 -28.20 -13.37
N GLY A 44 -1.76 -28.48 -12.06
CA GLY A 44 -2.19 -29.79 -11.53
C GLY A 44 -3.70 -30.00 -11.56
N ASP A 45 -4.13 -31.22 -11.34
CA ASP A 45 -5.54 -31.57 -11.12
C ASP A 45 -5.92 -31.28 -9.67
N VAL A 46 -6.01 -29.98 -9.35
CA VAL A 46 -6.21 -29.47 -7.96
C VAL A 46 -7.65 -29.03 -7.72
N GLY A 47 -8.51 -29.07 -8.74
CA GLY A 47 -9.90 -28.61 -8.62
C GLY A 47 -10.08 -27.12 -8.31
N ALA A 48 -9.02 -26.32 -8.49
CA ALA A 48 -8.99 -24.90 -8.24
C ALA A 48 -8.21 -24.15 -9.32
N SER A 49 -8.56 -22.91 -9.57
CA SER A 49 -7.84 -21.99 -10.46
C SER A 49 -8.27 -20.55 -10.22
N SER A 50 -7.52 -19.60 -10.76
CA SER A 50 -7.91 -18.19 -10.89
C SER A 50 -7.75 -17.74 -12.34
N HIS A 51 -8.36 -16.61 -12.70
CA HIS A 51 -8.09 -16.02 -14.02
C HIS A 51 -6.66 -15.45 -14.06
N THR A 52 -6.24 -14.82 -12.98
CA THR A 52 -5.01 -14.06 -12.90
C THR A 52 -4.34 -14.24 -11.55
N GLY A 53 -3.03 -14.03 -11.50
CA GLY A 53 -2.27 -13.86 -10.26
C GLY A 53 -1.34 -12.66 -10.35
N ALA A 54 -1.04 -12.05 -9.21
CA ALA A 54 -0.08 -10.96 -9.09
C ALA A 54 0.93 -11.23 -7.98
N ASP A 55 2.19 -10.90 -8.26
CA ASP A 55 3.29 -10.82 -7.31
C ASP A 55 3.95 -9.44 -7.39
N ASP A 56 5.08 -9.25 -6.72
CA ASP A 56 5.78 -7.96 -6.68
C ASP A 56 6.65 -7.66 -7.93
N LYS A 57 6.51 -8.41 -9.01
CA LYS A 57 7.15 -8.07 -10.28
C LYS A 57 6.49 -6.84 -10.88
N VAL A 58 7.29 -5.83 -11.18
CA VAL A 58 6.81 -4.55 -11.72
C VAL A 58 6.02 -4.77 -13.01
N ASN A 59 4.80 -4.24 -13.08
CA ASN A 59 3.91 -4.29 -14.25
C ASN A 59 3.74 -5.69 -14.86
N THR A 60 3.73 -6.74 -14.03
CA THR A 60 3.67 -8.13 -14.50
C THR A 60 2.61 -8.92 -13.74
N ILE A 61 1.80 -9.69 -14.46
CA ILE A 61 0.79 -10.61 -13.91
C ILE A 61 0.87 -11.98 -14.58
N GLY A 62 0.46 -13.02 -13.86
CA GLY A 62 0.18 -14.35 -14.42
C GLY A 62 -1.23 -14.40 -14.98
N GLU A 63 -1.44 -15.05 -16.13
CA GLU A 63 -2.76 -15.43 -16.63
C GLU A 63 -2.88 -16.96 -16.64
N TYR A 64 -3.93 -17.50 -16.03
CA TYR A 64 -4.12 -18.93 -15.89
C TYR A 64 -5.38 -19.45 -16.60
N VAL A 65 -6.47 -18.69 -16.53
CA VAL A 65 -7.74 -18.98 -17.20
C VAL A 65 -8.17 -17.75 -18.00
N LYS A 66 -8.58 -17.95 -19.24
CA LYS A 66 -9.07 -16.83 -20.08
C LYS A 66 -10.34 -16.25 -19.46
N ARG A 67 -10.47 -14.92 -19.44
CA ARG A 67 -11.58 -14.17 -18.83
C ARG A 67 -12.97 -14.57 -19.34
N GLY A 68 -13.07 -15.11 -20.54
CA GLY A 68 -14.31 -15.63 -21.11
C GLY A 68 -14.76 -16.97 -20.49
N ASN A 69 -13.88 -17.68 -19.83
CA ASN A 69 -14.16 -18.94 -19.15
C ASN A 69 -14.47 -18.69 -17.66
N LYS A 70 -14.95 -19.71 -16.99
CA LYS A 70 -15.22 -19.77 -15.56
C LYS A 70 -14.02 -20.43 -14.87
N ALA A 71 -13.20 -19.67 -14.16
CA ALA A 71 -12.22 -20.21 -13.24
C ALA A 71 -12.91 -20.81 -12.00
N TRP A 72 -12.23 -21.70 -11.30
CA TRP A 72 -12.77 -22.38 -10.11
C TRP A 72 -12.12 -21.78 -8.85
N THR A 73 -12.56 -20.55 -8.49
CA THR A 73 -11.94 -19.74 -7.44
C THR A 73 -12.86 -19.53 -6.24
N GLN A 74 -14.14 -19.17 -6.46
CA GLN A 74 -15.09 -18.72 -5.44
C GLN A 74 -16.45 -19.42 -5.53
N ALA A 75 -16.44 -20.74 -5.65
CA ALA A 75 -17.61 -21.64 -5.57
C ALA A 75 -18.82 -21.18 -6.41
N ASN A 76 -19.96 -20.86 -5.80
CA ASN A 76 -21.20 -20.50 -6.47
C ASN A 76 -21.11 -19.22 -7.31
N TYR A 77 -20.11 -18.35 -7.04
CA TYR A 77 -19.92 -17.09 -7.76
C TYR A 77 -18.99 -17.21 -8.97
N ASN A 78 -18.38 -18.38 -9.19
CA ASN A 78 -17.51 -18.61 -10.35
C ASN A 78 -18.10 -18.19 -11.70
N PRO A 79 -19.40 -18.47 -12.02
CA PRO A 79 -19.97 -18.07 -13.32
C PRO A 79 -20.06 -16.55 -13.51
N ALA A 80 -20.29 -15.81 -12.43
CA ALA A 80 -20.57 -14.37 -12.43
C ALA A 80 -19.37 -13.48 -12.09
N ALA A 81 -18.17 -14.06 -11.98
CA ALA A 81 -17.00 -13.34 -11.51
C ALA A 81 -15.75 -13.55 -12.38
N VAL A 82 -14.86 -12.58 -12.34
CA VAL A 82 -13.43 -12.74 -12.64
C VAL A 82 -12.64 -12.59 -11.34
N ALA A 83 -11.52 -13.29 -11.22
CA ALA A 83 -10.75 -13.38 -9.99
C ALA A 83 -9.26 -13.14 -10.22
N ILE A 84 -8.60 -12.55 -9.23
CA ILE A 84 -7.15 -12.44 -9.13
C ILE A 84 -6.70 -12.99 -7.78
N GLU A 85 -5.62 -13.77 -7.80
CA GLU A 85 -4.90 -14.25 -6.61
C GLU A 85 -3.66 -13.39 -6.38
N LEU A 86 -3.59 -12.75 -5.24
CA LEU A 86 -2.39 -12.04 -4.81
C LEU A 86 -1.44 -13.03 -4.13
N CYS A 87 -0.18 -13.09 -4.54
CA CYS A 87 0.84 -13.99 -3.99
C CYS A 87 1.27 -13.57 -2.57
N GLY A 88 0.29 -13.37 -1.70
CA GLY A 88 0.38 -12.86 -0.34
C GLY A 88 -0.45 -13.65 0.65
N PHE A 89 -0.61 -13.10 1.84
CA PHE A 89 -1.34 -13.70 2.95
C PHE A 89 -2.42 -12.78 3.49
N ALA A 90 -3.60 -13.33 3.77
CA ALA A 90 -4.70 -12.62 4.41
C ALA A 90 -4.37 -12.15 5.85
N SER A 91 -3.36 -12.74 6.48
CA SER A 91 -2.85 -12.34 7.80
C SER A 91 -1.96 -11.10 7.79
N TRP A 92 -1.57 -10.59 6.62
CA TRP A 92 -0.72 -9.40 6.54
C TRP A 92 -1.45 -8.16 7.03
N SER A 93 -0.71 -7.32 7.78
CA SER A 93 -1.18 -6.00 8.19
C SER A 93 -1.27 -5.04 7.00
N ARG A 94 -1.99 -3.93 7.17
CA ARG A 94 -2.01 -2.86 6.17
C ARG A 94 -0.59 -2.34 5.88
N ASP A 95 0.22 -2.18 6.90
CA ASP A 95 1.60 -1.70 6.75
C ASP A 95 2.46 -2.69 5.96
N GLU A 96 2.29 -3.99 6.18
CA GLU A 96 2.97 -5.01 5.39
C GLU A 96 2.62 -4.89 3.91
N TRP A 97 1.33 -4.78 3.58
CA TRP A 97 0.87 -4.57 2.21
C TRP A 97 1.44 -3.29 1.59
N MET A 98 1.34 -2.18 2.30
CA MET A 98 1.69 -0.85 1.79
C MET A 98 3.20 -0.63 1.66
N ASN A 99 4.00 -1.19 2.57
CA ASN A 99 5.45 -0.95 2.58
C ASN A 99 6.24 -1.98 1.77
N ASN A 100 5.79 -3.25 1.77
CA ASN A 100 6.57 -4.34 1.21
C ASN A 100 6.01 -4.91 -0.10
N HIS A 101 4.72 -4.63 -0.44
CA HIS A 101 4.02 -5.25 -1.57
C HIS A 101 3.35 -4.25 -2.52
N ARG A 102 3.92 -3.05 -2.65
CA ARG A 102 3.37 -1.96 -3.50
C ARG A 102 3.20 -2.37 -4.96
N ASN A 103 4.16 -3.08 -5.53
CA ASN A 103 4.07 -3.52 -6.93
C ASN A 103 2.93 -4.52 -7.14
N MET A 104 2.66 -5.38 -6.18
CA MET A 104 1.54 -6.32 -6.21
C MET A 104 0.19 -5.57 -6.14
N LEU A 105 0.08 -4.55 -5.29
CA LEU A 105 -1.10 -3.69 -5.21
C LEU A 105 -1.32 -2.90 -6.52
N ASP A 106 -0.25 -2.35 -7.10
CA ASP A 106 -0.29 -1.65 -8.39
C ASP A 106 -0.72 -2.57 -9.53
N ASN A 107 -0.20 -3.80 -9.58
CA ASN A 107 -0.59 -4.80 -10.56
C ASN A 107 -2.07 -5.19 -10.41
N CYS A 108 -2.52 -5.39 -9.19
CA CYS A 108 -3.92 -5.64 -8.86
C CYS A 108 -4.83 -4.50 -9.33
N ALA A 109 -4.48 -3.27 -9.01
CA ALA A 109 -5.24 -2.08 -9.38
C ALA A 109 -5.37 -1.93 -10.91
N LYS A 110 -4.27 -2.08 -11.65
CA LYS A 110 -4.27 -2.04 -13.11
C LYS A 110 -5.14 -3.15 -13.70
N TRP A 111 -5.06 -4.36 -13.16
CA TRP A 111 -5.90 -5.47 -13.59
C TRP A 111 -7.38 -5.19 -13.31
N ILE A 112 -7.74 -4.67 -12.13
CA ILE A 112 -9.12 -4.26 -11.81
C ILE A 112 -9.61 -3.25 -12.85
N ALA A 113 -8.82 -2.22 -13.18
CA ALA A 113 -9.20 -1.22 -14.16
C ALA A 113 -9.48 -1.81 -15.55
N GLU A 114 -8.63 -2.74 -16.00
CA GLU A 114 -8.80 -3.44 -17.28
C GLU A 114 -10.05 -4.33 -17.31
N GLU A 115 -10.31 -5.12 -16.24
CA GLU A 115 -11.49 -5.99 -16.17
C GLU A 115 -12.78 -5.17 -15.98
N ALA A 116 -12.72 -4.11 -15.20
CA ALA A 116 -13.84 -3.18 -15.01
C ALA A 116 -14.25 -2.53 -16.33
N ALA A 117 -13.30 -2.06 -17.11
CA ALA A 117 -13.55 -1.50 -18.44
C ALA A 117 -14.10 -2.54 -19.42
N HIS A 118 -13.53 -3.78 -19.40
CA HIS A 118 -13.95 -4.85 -20.30
C HIS A 118 -15.39 -5.32 -20.06
N PHE A 119 -15.79 -5.45 -18.80
CA PHE A 119 -17.12 -5.97 -18.42
C PHE A 119 -18.13 -4.88 -18.06
N GLY A 120 -17.77 -3.60 -18.14
CA GLY A 120 -18.61 -2.47 -17.71
C GLY A 120 -18.96 -2.53 -16.22
N ILE A 121 -18.03 -2.97 -15.36
CA ILE A 121 -18.22 -3.10 -13.91
C ILE A 121 -17.75 -1.81 -13.23
N PRO A 122 -18.55 -1.21 -12.32
CA PRO A 122 -18.09 -0.06 -11.54
C PRO A 122 -16.91 -0.43 -10.64
N ILE A 123 -15.88 0.42 -10.58
CA ILE A 123 -14.76 0.25 -9.64
C ILE A 123 -15.21 0.76 -8.25
N THR A 124 -16.08 0.00 -7.61
CA THR A 124 -16.67 0.33 -6.31
C THR A 124 -16.61 -0.91 -5.42
N LYS A 125 -16.16 -0.72 -4.17
CA LYS A 125 -16.23 -1.77 -3.16
C LYS A 125 -17.69 -2.12 -2.86
N LEU A 126 -18.03 -3.38 -2.97
CA LEU A 126 -19.32 -3.90 -2.56
C LEU A 126 -19.31 -4.23 -1.06
N SER A 127 -20.44 -4.00 -0.39
CA SER A 127 -20.71 -4.65 0.89
C SER A 127 -20.95 -6.14 0.68
N ALA A 128 -20.79 -6.97 1.72
CA ALA A 128 -21.06 -8.39 1.65
C ALA A 128 -22.48 -8.69 1.13
N GLY A 129 -23.50 -7.99 1.61
CA GLY A 129 -24.88 -8.17 1.14
C GLY A 129 -25.06 -7.83 -0.34
N ALA A 130 -24.38 -6.80 -0.86
CA ALA A 130 -24.42 -6.46 -2.29
C ALA A 130 -23.66 -7.47 -3.14
N ALA A 131 -22.51 -7.97 -2.67
CA ALA A 131 -21.71 -8.99 -3.37
C ALA A 131 -22.46 -10.32 -3.48
N GLN A 132 -23.12 -10.74 -2.40
CA GLN A 132 -23.93 -11.96 -2.34
C GLN A 132 -25.24 -11.84 -3.14
N GLY A 133 -25.79 -10.64 -3.28
CA GLY A 133 -26.99 -10.37 -4.06
C GLY A 133 -26.70 -10.11 -5.54
N SER A 134 -27.27 -9.06 -6.09
CA SER A 134 -27.16 -8.66 -7.51
C SER A 134 -26.18 -7.52 -7.78
N GLY A 135 -25.40 -7.10 -6.78
CA GLY A 135 -24.45 -5.97 -6.90
C GLY A 135 -23.40 -6.21 -8.00
N ARG A 136 -22.98 -5.11 -8.61
CA ARG A 136 -21.91 -5.08 -9.63
C ARG A 136 -20.74 -4.24 -9.08
N GLY A 137 -19.55 -4.82 -8.99
CA GLY A 137 -18.40 -4.12 -8.43
C GLY A 137 -17.27 -5.04 -8.02
N VAL A 138 -16.43 -4.55 -7.13
CA VAL A 138 -15.24 -5.23 -6.59
C VAL A 138 -15.51 -5.68 -5.16
N CYS A 139 -15.10 -6.89 -4.82
CA CYS A 139 -15.19 -7.42 -3.46
C CYS A 139 -14.00 -8.33 -3.13
N GLN A 140 -13.83 -8.64 -1.85
CA GLN A 140 -12.91 -9.68 -1.41
C GLN A 140 -13.66 -11.02 -1.36
N HIS A 141 -12.92 -12.12 -1.34
CA HIS A 141 -13.50 -13.45 -1.17
C HIS A 141 -14.35 -13.56 0.11
N ALA A 142 -13.87 -12.98 1.21
CA ALA A 142 -14.60 -12.91 2.47
C ALA A 142 -16.01 -12.33 2.36
N ASP A 143 -16.23 -11.39 1.43
CA ASP A 143 -17.54 -10.75 1.23
C ASP A 143 -18.60 -11.70 0.62
N LEU A 144 -18.18 -12.83 0.06
CA LEU A 144 -19.07 -13.82 -0.58
C LEU A 144 -19.68 -14.83 0.41
N GLY A 145 -19.17 -14.87 1.64
CA GLY A 145 -19.67 -15.72 2.71
C GLY A 145 -19.67 -17.21 2.37
N SER A 146 -20.61 -17.97 2.90
CA SER A 146 -20.70 -19.42 2.68
C SER A 146 -20.93 -19.80 1.21
N GLY A 147 -21.61 -18.96 0.43
CA GLY A 147 -21.79 -19.15 -1.01
C GLY A 147 -20.48 -19.07 -1.80
N GLY A 148 -19.48 -18.36 -1.28
CA GLY A 148 -18.13 -18.31 -1.81
C GLY A 148 -17.19 -19.40 -1.29
N GLY A 149 -17.65 -20.25 -0.37
CA GLY A 149 -16.83 -21.28 0.25
C GLY A 149 -16.42 -20.96 1.70
N GLY A 150 -16.83 -19.80 2.24
CA GLY A 150 -16.59 -19.42 3.65
C GLY A 150 -15.14 -18.99 3.93
N HIS A 151 -14.44 -18.49 2.95
CA HIS A 151 -13.08 -17.98 3.07
C HIS A 151 -13.04 -16.57 3.68
N TRP A 152 -11.89 -16.16 4.21
CA TRP A 152 -11.69 -14.89 4.90
C TRP A 152 -10.68 -13.92 4.22
N ASP A 153 -10.11 -14.33 3.11
CA ASP A 153 -9.17 -13.55 2.30
C ASP A 153 -9.90 -12.41 1.54
N CYS A 154 -9.24 -11.30 1.32
CA CYS A 154 -7.82 -10.95 1.54
C CYS A 154 -7.46 -10.55 2.97
N GLY A 155 -8.36 -10.65 3.95
CA GLY A 155 -8.12 -10.26 5.33
C GLY A 155 -8.39 -8.78 5.63
N SER A 156 -8.44 -8.44 6.92
CA SER A 156 -8.78 -7.09 7.39
C SER A 156 -7.68 -6.05 7.14
N GLY A 157 -6.43 -6.50 6.98
CA GLY A 157 -5.29 -5.62 6.69
C GLY A 157 -5.17 -5.23 5.22
N PHE A 158 -5.94 -5.86 4.32
CA PHE A 158 -5.83 -5.56 2.89
C PHE A 158 -6.31 -4.13 2.56
N PRO A 159 -5.48 -3.30 1.89
CA PRO A 159 -5.77 -1.89 1.64
C PRO A 159 -6.71 -1.72 0.43
N MET A 160 -7.96 -2.20 0.53
CA MET A 160 -8.95 -2.20 -0.54
C MET A 160 -9.23 -0.78 -1.07
N ASP A 161 -9.33 0.21 -0.18
CA ASP A 161 -9.51 1.61 -0.48
C ASP A 161 -8.42 2.13 -1.43
N HIS A 162 -7.17 1.92 -1.05
CA HIS A 162 -5.99 2.30 -1.82
C HIS A 162 -5.97 1.62 -3.21
N VAL A 163 -6.19 0.32 -3.28
CA VAL A 163 -6.20 -0.42 -4.55
C VAL A 163 -7.30 0.08 -5.49
N LEU A 164 -8.49 0.39 -4.97
CA LEU A 164 -9.58 0.91 -5.79
C LEU A 164 -9.33 2.35 -6.25
N ASP A 165 -8.68 3.16 -5.44
CA ASP A 165 -8.29 4.52 -5.84
C ASP A 165 -7.27 4.49 -6.98
N LEU A 166 -6.26 3.63 -6.89
CA LEU A 166 -5.33 3.36 -7.98
C LEU A 166 -6.04 2.88 -9.25
N ALA A 167 -6.98 1.95 -9.11
CA ALA A 167 -7.71 1.38 -10.24
C ALA A 167 -8.61 2.40 -10.95
N ARG A 168 -9.11 3.43 -10.27
CA ARG A 168 -9.90 4.53 -10.86
C ARG A 168 -9.04 5.51 -11.66
N GLY A 169 -7.74 5.29 -11.75
CA GLY A 169 -6.80 6.23 -12.37
C GLY A 169 -6.44 7.36 -11.42
N GLY A 170 -6.78 7.21 -10.14
CA GLY A 170 -6.06 7.88 -9.09
C GLY A 170 -4.60 7.50 -9.33
N SER A 171 -3.72 8.47 -9.51
CA SER A 171 -2.35 8.26 -9.04
C SER A 171 -2.50 7.59 -7.68
N ALA A 172 -1.65 6.60 -7.35
CA ALA A 172 -1.46 6.27 -5.93
C ALA A 172 -1.60 7.58 -5.22
N PRO A 173 -2.52 7.78 -4.25
CA PRO A 173 -2.61 9.09 -3.63
C PRO A 173 -1.17 9.45 -3.45
N ALA A 174 -0.72 10.49 -4.19
CA ALA A 174 0.57 11.07 -3.92
C ALA A 174 0.54 11.06 -2.42
N PRO A 175 1.45 10.30 -1.74
CA PRO A 175 1.33 10.02 -0.34
C PRO A 175 0.70 11.25 0.21
N SER A 176 -0.45 11.16 0.84
CA SER A 176 -1.28 12.33 1.12
C SER A 176 -0.29 13.38 1.57
N GLU A 177 -0.40 14.63 1.15
CA GLU A 177 0.61 15.63 1.58
C GLU A 177 0.85 15.51 3.09
N GLU A 178 -0.02 14.79 3.78
CA GLU A 178 0.08 14.31 5.16
C GLU A 178 1.07 13.15 5.39
N ASP A 179 1.38 12.27 4.42
CA ASP A 179 2.25 11.09 4.65
C ASP A 179 3.64 11.21 4.01
N GLU A 180 3.82 11.95 2.90
CA GLU A 180 5.17 12.13 2.30
C GLU A 180 6.10 13.00 3.14
N ASP A 181 5.54 13.90 3.91
CA ASP A 181 6.29 14.86 4.71
C ASP A 181 6.57 14.40 6.15
N LEU A 182 6.17 13.18 6.50
CA LEU A 182 6.34 12.64 7.86
C LEU A 182 7.69 11.95 8.09
N ILE A 183 8.52 11.85 7.06
CA ILE A 183 9.91 11.37 7.15
C ILE A 183 10.84 12.39 6.51
N ALA A 184 11.87 12.77 7.24
CA ALA A 184 12.93 13.65 6.73
C ALA A 184 14.30 13.06 7.04
N SER A 185 15.30 13.37 6.23
CA SER A 185 16.67 12.96 6.50
C SER A 185 17.68 14.07 6.20
N ALA A 186 18.78 14.06 6.93
CA ALA A 186 19.89 14.97 6.67
C ALA A 186 21.22 14.36 7.13
N VAL A 187 22.32 14.84 6.57
CA VAL A 187 23.67 14.43 6.93
C VAL A 187 24.37 15.60 7.61
N SER A 188 24.86 15.38 8.83
CA SER A 188 25.61 16.40 9.58
C SER A 188 26.98 16.67 8.93
N GLU A 189 27.65 17.71 9.38
CA GLU A 189 28.99 18.05 8.90
C GLU A 189 30.04 16.97 9.17
N SER A 190 29.87 16.22 10.27
CA SER A 190 30.72 15.07 10.62
C SER A 190 30.38 13.78 9.85
N GLY A 191 29.43 13.85 8.91
CA GLY A 191 29.00 12.70 8.09
C GLY A 191 28.09 11.73 8.81
N VAL A 192 27.45 12.14 9.91
CA VAL A 192 26.42 11.36 10.60
C VAL A 192 25.10 11.52 9.84
N HIS A 193 24.50 10.41 9.45
CA HIS A 193 23.19 10.39 8.83
C HIS A 193 22.10 10.42 9.91
N HIS A 194 21.12 11.28 9.75
CA HIS A 194 19.96 11.38 10.61
C HIS A 194 18.70 11.12 9.82
N VAL A 195 17.79 10.33 10.38
CA VAL A 195 16.42 10.13 9.87
C VAL A 195 15.45 10.52 10.95
N PHE A 196 14.43 11.28 10.57
CA PHE A 196 13.38 11.81 11.42
C PHE A 196 12.04 11.31 10.94
N TRP A 197 11.12 10.98 11.83
CA TRP A 197 9.77 10.61 11.47
C TRP A 197 8.77 11.02 12.53
N VAL A 198 7.53 11.25 12.12
CA VAL A 198 6.43 11.50 13.04
C VAL A 198 5.89 10.16 13.54
N GLY A 199 5.69 10.03 14.85
CA GLY A 199 5.12 8.83 15.45
C GLY A 199 3.64 8.67 15.16
N GLU A 200 3.09 7.51 15.51
CA GLU A 200 1.67 7.15 15.29
C GLU A 200 0.67 8.12 15.95
N ASP A 201 1.10 8.85 16.98
CA ASP A 201 0.30 9.90 17.63
C ASP A 201 0.11 11.15 16.74
N GLY A 202 0.84 11.23 15.62
CA GLY A 202 0.88 12.36 14.73
C GLY A 202 1.52 13.62 15.34
N LYS A 203 2.09 13.54 16.52
CA LYS A 203 2.56 14.71 17.31
C LYS A 203 4.00 14.62 17.77
N THR A 204 4.52 13.40 17.91
CA THR A 204 5.89 13.17 18.39
C THR A 204 6.82 12.92 17.22
N VAL A 205 7.89 13.68 17.13
CA VAL A 205 8.97 13.43 16.17
C VAL A 205 10.05 12.61 16.84
N TRP A 206 10.36 11.52 16.23
CA TRP A 206 11.42 10.60 16.59
C TRP A 206 12.59 10.75 15.66
N TYR A 207 13.79 10.34 16.07
CA TYR A 207 14.93 10.26 15.17
C TYR A 207 15.82 9.06 15.48
N ARG A 208 16.58 8.65 14.47
CA ARG A 208 17.72 7.73 14.55
C ARG A 208 18.90 8.34 13.84
N TYR A 209 20.07 7.86 14.16
CA TYR A 209 21.29 8.31 13.50
C TYR A 209 22.25 7.14 13.25
N GLN A 210 23.04 7.25 12.18
CA GLN A 210 24.09 6.30 11.82
C GLN A 210 25.39 7.07 11.64
N ARG A 211 26.42 6.75 12.42
CA ARG A 211 27.73 7.37 12.27
C ARG A 211 28.44 6.84 11.03
N ARG A 212 29.33 7.66 10.50
CA ARG A 212 30.13 7.27 9.33
C ARG A 212 30.95 6.00 9.63
N GLY A 213 30.76 4.96 8.82
CA GLY A 213 31.44 3.67 8.95
C GLY A 213 30.78 2.65 9.87
N GLU A 214 29.66 3.00 10.52
CA GLU A 214 28.79 2.05 11.22
C GLU A 214 27.81 1.39 10.25
N SER A 215 27.48 0.11 10.45
CA SER A 215 26.43 -0.61 9.72
C SER A 215 25.06 -0.44 10.37
N ASP A 216 25.04 -0.18 11.68
CA ASP A 216 23.82 -0.17 12.48
C ASP A 216 23.34 1.26 12.77
N TRP A 217 22.03 1.38 12.95
CA TRP A 217 21.41 2.64 13.36
C TRP A 217 21.34 2.73 14.87
N ASN A 218 21.75 3.88 15.40
CA ASN A 218 21.66 4.20 16.80
C ASN A 218 20.31 4.85 17.12
N ASP A 219 19.68 4.49 18.21
CA ASP A 219 18.46 5.12 18.68
C ASP A 219 18.74 6.52 19.20
N GLY A 220 18.10 7.52 18.59
CA GLY A 220 18.16 8.91 19.01
C GLY A 220 17.11 9.29 20.04
N GLY A 221 15.95 8.63 19.97
CA GLY A 221 14.81 8.87 20.86
C GLY A 221 13.84 9.94 20.35
N THR A 222 13.08 10.51 21.27
CA THR A 222 12.14 11.62 20.98
C THR A 222 12.91 12.92 20.78
N LEU A 223 12.64 13.60 19.66
CA LEU A 223 13.26 14.85 19.31
C LEU A 223 12.39 16.05 19.64
N LEU A 224 11.12 15.96 19.31
CA LEU A 224 10.13 17.01 19.43
C LEU A 224 8.78 16.41 19.82
N LYS A 225 8.03 17.09 20.66
CA LYS A 225 6.63 16.78 20.95
C LYS A 225 5.78 18.02 20.71
N SER A 226 4.83 17.91 19.79
CA SER A 226 3.92 19.00 19.42
C SER A 226 2.59 18.87 20.14
N ASN A 227 1.92 19.99 20.40
CA ASN A 227 0.54 19.99 20.89
C ASN A 227 -0.48 19.66 19.79
N GLU A 228 -0.13 19.97 18.54
CA GLU A 228 -0.94 19.73 17.36
C GLU A 228 -0.32 18.66 16.46
N LYS A 229 -1.12 18.06 15.58
CA LYS A 229 -0.62 17.13 14.58
C LYS A 229 0.40 17.81 13.67
N ILE A 230 1.48 17.11 13.38
CA ILE A 230 2.50 17.53 12.42
C ILE A 230 2.09 16.99 11.05
N SER A 231 1.97 17.86 10.07
CA SER A 231 1.56 17.55 8.70
C SER A 231 2.69 17.59 7.68
N GLY A 232 3.91 17.87 8.13
CA GLY A 232 5.08 17.87 7.26
C GLY A 232 6.38 17.94 8.04
N LEU A 233 7.46 17.31 7.52
CA LEU A 233 8.82 17.40 8.02
C LEU A 233 9.80 17.75 6.89
N SER A 234 10.77 18.56 7.20
CA SER A 234 11.90 18.84 6.31
C SER A 234 13.18 18.97 7.12
N ALA A 235 14.26 18.36 6.67
CA ALA A 235 15.55 18.43 7.32
C ALA A 235 16.61 18.96 6.36
N SER A 236 17.49 19.80 6.86
CA SER A 236 18.57 20.36 6.07
C SER A 236 19.83 20.63 6.92
N LYS A 237 20.95 20.82 6.24
CA LYS A 237 22.17 21.34 6.85
C LYS A 237 22.41 22.73 6.32
N SER A 238 22.53 23.71 7.22
CA SER A 238 22.88 25.08 6.88
C SER A 238 24.34 25.22 6.38
N ALA A 239 24.66 26.34 5.77
CA ALA A 239 26.01 26.64 5.33
C ALA A 239 27.04 26.69 6.51
N THR A 240 26.58 26.91 7.74
CA THR A 240 27.40 26.89 8.96
C THR A 240 27.50 25.50 9.60
N GLY A 241 26.99 24.45 8.93
CA GLY A 241 27.02 23.07 9.43
C GLY A 241 25.96 22.75 10.49
N THR A 242 25.07 23.68 10.83
CA THR A 242 23.94 23.43 11.72
C THR A 242 22.96 22.48 11.03
N LEU A 243 22.57 21.39 11.69
CA LEU A 243 21.53 20.51 11.24
C LEU A 243 20.18 21.04 11.73
N GLU A 244 19.25 21.23 10.83
CA GLU A 244 17.96 21.86 11.12
C GLU A 244 16.81 20.93 10.70
N LEU A 245 15.80 20.84 11.55
CA LEU A 245 14.56 20.15 11.27
C LEU A 245 13.40 21.13 11.42
N PHE A 246 12.58 21.22 10.39
CA PHE A 246 11.35 21.99 10.35
C PHE A 246 10.17 21.03 10.26
N GLY A 247 9.13 21.33 11.03
CA GLY A 247 7.84 20.67 10.92
C GLY A 247 6.75 21.70 10.66
N ARG A 248 5.65 21.25 10.06
CA ARG A 248 4.44 22.03 9.87
C ARG A 248 3.31 21.39 10.67
N GLN A 249 2.65 22.17 11.52
CA GLN A 249 1.47 21.73 12.26
C GLN A 249 0.21 21.78 11.39
N ALA A 250 -0.83 21.06 11.78
CA ALA A 250 -2.09 21.01 11.03
C ALA A 250 -2.79 22.38 10.93
N ASP A 251 -2.56 23.27 11.89
CA ASP A 251 -3.03 24.67 11.87
C ASP A 251 -2.18 25.61 10.99
N GLY A 252 -1.08 25.06 10.41
CA GLY A 252 -0.15 25.79 9.57
C GLY A 252 1.02 26.41 10.32
N ASP A 253 1.06 26.38 11.64
CA ASP A 253 2.17 26.92 12.44
C ASP A 253 3.43 26.05 12.29
N PRO A 254 4.61 26.65 12.08
CA PRO A 254 5.87 25.92 11.98
C PRO A 254 6.40 25.52 13.34
N VAL A 255 7.02 24.33 13.41
CA VAL A 255 7.89 23.94 14.53
C VAL A 255 9.31 23.75 14.03
N HIS A 256 10.29 24.05 14.86
CA HIS A 256 11.70 24.04 14.46
C HIS A 256 12.58 23.55 15.60
N THR A 257 13.53 22.68 15.27
CA THR A 257 14.58 22.24 16.18
C THR A 257 15.91 22.14 15.42
N TRP A 258 17.04 22.32 16.11
CA TRP A 258 18.34 22.30 15.46
C TRP A 258 19.44 21.74 16.37
N GLN A 259 20.49 21.22 15.73
CA GLN A 259 21.70 20.75 16.38
C GLN A 259 22.89 21.47 15.77
N LYS A 260 23.63 22.22 16.61
CA LYS A 260 24.86 22.92 16.16
C LYS A 260 25.97 21.90 15.83
N PRO A 261 26.92 22.24 14.95
CA PRO A 261 28.08 21.41 14.69
C PRO A 261 28.78 20.97 15.98
N ASN A 262 29.19 19.71 16.04
CA ASN A 262 29.85 19.10 17.20
C ASN A 262 29.05 19.06 18.52
N GLN A 263 27.74 19.31 18.47
CA GLN A 263 26.84 19.08 19.60
C GLN A 263 26.10 17.72 19.42
N THR A 264 25.84 17.05 20.54
CA THR A 264 25.02 15.84 20.57
C THR A 264 23.58 16.12 20.97
N SER A 265 23.30 17.30 21.51
CA SER A 265 21.97 17.73 21.94
C SER A 265 21.29 18.60 20.88
N TRP A 266 19.98 18.48 20.82
CA TRP A 266 19.10 19.30 19.99
C TRP A 266 18.58 20.49 20.79
N ASN A 267 18.34 21.60 20.11
CA ASN A 267 17.84 22.85 20.69
C ASN A 267 16.43 23.12 20.14
N GLY A 268 15.57 23.74 20.93
CA GLY A 268 14.25 24.20 20.47
C GLY A 268 13.07 23.24 20.72
N GLY A 269 13.30 22.03 21.20
CA GLY A 269 12.28 20.96 21.32
C GLY A 269 11.41 20.95 22.57
N GLU A 270 11.27 22.02 23.35
CA GLU A 270 10.35 22.08 24.49
C GLU A 270 9.02 22.74 24.15
N GLU A 271 7.93 22.13 24.65
CA GLU A 271 6.56 22.59 24.49
C GLU A 271 6.43 24.11 24.63
N GLY A 272 5.93 24.77 23.60
CA GLY A 272 5.32 26.09 23.66
C GLY A 272 6.24 27.29 23.72
N LYS A 273 7.57 27.20 23.55
CA LYS A 273 8.46 28.33 23.75
C LYS A 273 9.21 28.92 22.54
N GLN A 274 9.07 28.36 21.35
CA GLN A 274 9.62 29.02 20.16
C GLN A 274 8.64 28.99 18.99
N LYS A 275 7.69 29.91 18.95
CA LYS A 275 7.21 30.44 17.68
C LYS A 275 8.41 31.06 16.98
N ALA A 276 9.01 30.37 16.03
CA ALA A 276 9.93 30.98 15.13
C ALA A 276 9.17 32.09 14.38
N ALA A 277 9.42 33.32 14.68
CA ALA A 277 8.88 34.42 13.91
C ALA A 277 9.54 34.39 12.52
N PHE A 278 8.96 33.67 11.61
CA PHE A 278 9.27 33.77 10.19
C PHE A 278 8.62 35.05 9.66
N THR A 279 9.31 36.19 9.88
CA THR A 279 9.00 37.42 9.17
C THR A 279 9.69 37.35 7.81
N GLY A 280 8.93 37.05 6.75
CA GLY A 280 9.44 37.23 5.39
C GLY A 280 9.17 36.12 4.36
N LEU A 281 8.32 35.14 4.62
CA LEU A 281 7.84 34.26 3.55
C LEU A 281 6.67 34.94 2.83
N PRO A 282 6.66 34.98 1.49
CA PRO A 282 5.49 35.43 0.72
C PRO A 282 4.31 34.50 1.00
N LYS A 283 3.13 35.09 1.14
CA LYS A 283 1.85 34.37 1.30
C LYS A 283 1.49 33.62 0.02
#